data_128823e36b62b0458f6e9d50f3063f7d
#
_entry.id   128823e36b62b0458f6e9d50f3063f7d
#
_cell.length_a   1.000
_cell.length_b   1.000
_cell.length_c   1.000
_cell.angle_alpha   90.00
_cell.angle_beta   90.00
_cell.angle_gamma   90.00
#
_symmetry.space_group_name_H-M   'P 1'
#
loop_
_entity.id
_entity.type
_entity.pdbx_description
1 polymer ?
#
loop_
_entity_poly.entity_id
_entity_poly.type
_entity_poly.pdbx_seq_one_letter_code
_entity_poly.pdbx_strand_id
1 'polypeptide(L)'
;DESTAQSMLYTGGYTIEATVNPKLQTAMENLMLNTDDAYFPAGWHEEEVTSISDDDVQVYNEDGTPKTRTGEDGTVYYYRNVRTQAAMVTLDYDGNVLAMVGGLGEKTKSLSLNRAYGVTRQTGSTIKPIGAYALGIEYGLVNWSTMLNNSPLYLKQDMVIRDEDYCRKNGLMGLTDKQLKAYPNAWRSWPRNYGGNYGDNSDLPLWNGLARSLNTIAIRVGDLVGASNIFNFVYNTLQLNTLDPVNDVGLAQMVMGSQTHGVTPMALAAAFQIFYDGEYTTPHLYTRVLDRDGNIYMESNDTSYQALTPQTAYVMNRLLKNVLFSSVGTASGRYPNSNGMEAFGKTGTASDEKDLWFVGGTPYYVTAVWWG
;
A
#
# COMPACT_ATOMS: atom_id res chain seq x y z
N ASP A 1 -10.71 7.73 -30.35
CA ASP A 1 -10.02 6.54 -29.85
C ASP A 1 -8.57 6.89 -29.49
N GLU A 2 -7.86 5.99 -28.83
CA GLU A 2 -6.49 6.18 -28.35
C GLU A 2 -5.49 6.52 -29.48
N SER A 3 -5.63 5.87 -30.62
CA SER A 3 -4.81 6.11 -31.82
C SER A 3 -4.99 7.54 -32.37
N THR A 4 -6.22 8.03 -32.37
CA THR A 4 -6.53 9.41 -32.78
C THR A 4 -5.93 10.42 -31.81
N ALA A 5 -6.08 10.18 -30.50
CA ALA A 5 -5.50 11.04 -29.46
C ALA A 5 -3.96 11.07 -29.54
N GLN A 6 -3.33 9.92 -29.75
CA GLN A 6 -1.89 9.81 -29.93
C GLN A 6 -1.40 10.57 -31.19
N SER A 7 -2.11 10.42 -32.31
CA SER A 7 -1.82 11.17 -33.54
C SER A 7 -1.94 12.68 -33.32
N MET A 8 -2.98 13.14 -32.65
CA MET A 8 -3.17 14.56 -32.31
C MET A 8 -2.04 15.08 -31.44
N LEU A 9 -1.59 14.34 -30.42
CA LEU A 9 -0.46 14.73 -29.58
C LEU A 9 0.83 14.96 -30.38
N TYR A 10 1.14 14.08 -31.32
CA TYR A 10 2.38 14.18 -32.10
C TYR A 10 2.31 15.19 -33.26
N THR A 11 1.13 15.46 -33.80
CA THR A 11 0.98 16.30 -35.00
C THR A 11 0.25 17.61 -34.73
N GLY A 12 -0.43 17.71 -33.59
CA GLY A 12 -1.31 18.84 -33.24
C GLY A 12 -0.59 20.14 -32.94
N GLY A 13 0.72 20.09 -32.60
CA GLY A 13 1.51 21.28 -32.24
C GLY A 13 1.09 21.86 -30.87
N TYR A 14 0.64 21.01 -29.97
CA TYR A 14 0.27 21.38 -28.61
C TYR A 14 1.49 21.67 -27.72
N THR A 15 1.31 22.57 -26.77
CA THR A 15 2.23 22.78 -25.65
C THR A 15 1.58 22.21 -24.38
N ILE A 16 2.23 21.24 -23.73
CA ILE A 16 1.75 20.62 -22.49
C ILE A 16 2.54 21.19 -21.32
N GLU A 17 1.84 21.85 -20.40
CA GLU A 17 2.42 22.32 -19.15
C GLU A 17 2.33 21.19 -18.10
N ALA A 18 3.41 20.42 -17.99
CA ALA A 18 3.49 19.26 -17.11
C ALA A 18 3.82 19.67 -15.66
N THR A 19 3.36 18.89 -14.69
CA THR A 19 3.61 19.09 -13.26
C THR A 19 4.99 18.60 -12.81
N VAL A 20 5.72 17.90 -13.68
CA VAL A 20 7.00 17.28 -13.33
C VAL A 20 8.04 18.32 -12.84
N ASN A 21 8.69 17.98 -11.72
CA ASN A 21 9.86 18.67 -11.22
C ASN A 21 11.13 17.97 -11.75
N PRO A 22 11.87 18.54 -12.72
CA PRO A 22 13.00 17.85 -13.35
C PRO A 22 14.12 17.46 -12.38
N LYS A 23 14.36 18.27 -11.33
CA LYS A 23 15.38 17.96 -10.32
C LYS A 23 14.99 16.76 -9.48
N LEU A 24 13.73 16.69 -9.05
CA LEU A 24 13.21 15.58 -8.28
C LEU A 24 13.15 14.31 -9.13
N GLN A 25 12.69 14.42 -10.38
CA GLN A 25 12.66 13.31 -11.33
C GLN A 25 14.06 12.70 -11.52
N THR A 26 15.08 13.55 -11.80
CA THR A 26 16.46 13.09 -11.96
C THR A 26 17.01 12.43 -10.69
N ALA A 27 16.69 12.98 -9.51
CA ALA A 27 17.13 12.40 -8.25
C ALA A 27 16.52 11.00 -8.03
N MET A 28 15.21 10.83 -8.33
CA MET A 28 14.53 9.54 -8.21
C MET A 28 15.04 8.53 -9.25
N GLU A 29 15.28 8.96 -10.49
CA GLU A 29 15.88 8.10 -11.52
C GLU A 29 17.26 7.59 -11.09
N ASN A 30 18.12 8.47 -10.58
CA ASN A 30 19.45 8.09 -10.10
C ASN A 30 19.39 7.07 -8.96
N LEU A 31 18.41 7.19 -8.04
CA LEU A 31 18.20 6.19 -6.99
C LEU A 31 17.81 4.82 -7.57
N MET A 32 16.96 4.81 -8.60
CA MET A 32 16.47 3.58 -9.22
C MET A 32 17.45 2.95 -10.22
N LEU A 33 18.40 3.74 -10.75
CA LEU A 33 19.46 3.25 -11.61
C LEU A 33 20.51 2.42 -10.86
N ASN A 34 20.74 2.77 -9.59
CA ASN A 34 21.78 2.14 -8.76
C ASN A 34 21.28 0.84 -8.13
N THR A 35 21.19 -0.21 -8.94
CA THR A 35 20.65 -1.53 -8.54
C THR A 35 21.63 -2.37 -7.71
N ASP A 36 22.89 -1.96 -7.59
CA ASP A 36 23.92 -2.64 -6.78
C ASP A 36 24.01 -2.06 -5.38
N ASP A 37 23.26 -1.00 -5.11
CA ASP A 37 23.24 -0.32 -3.83
C ASP A 37 22.28 -1.00 -2.83
N ALA A 38 22.55 -0.78 -1.56
CA ALA A 38 21.75 -1.26 -0.43
C ALA A 38 20.30 -0.71 -0.39
N TYR A 39 19.97 0.30 -1.22
CA TYR A 39 18.62 0.89 -1.25
C TYR A 39 17.59 0.01 -1.96
N PHE A 40 17.96 -0.56 -3.11
CA PHE A 40 17.09 -1.42 -3.90
C PHE A 40 17.87 -2.66 -4.37
N PRO A 41 18.12 -3.63 -3.48
CA PRO A 41 18.83 -4.83 -3.86
C PRO A 41 18.07 -5.56 -4.96
N ALA A 42 18.64 -5.63 -6.14
CA ALA A 42 18.08 -6.37 -7.27
C ALA A 42 18.40 -7.85 -7.09
N GLY A 43 17.40 -8.61 -6.68
CA GLY A 43 17.47 -10.07 -6.64
C GLY A 43 16.84 -10.70 -7.87
N TRP A 44 17.23 -11.93 -8.16
CA TRP A 44 16.48 -12.83 -9.04
C TRP A 44 15.69 -13.80 -8.19
N HIS A 45 14.44 -14.04 -8.52
CA HIS A 45 13.63 -15.07 -7.90
C HIS A 45 12.89 -15.87 -8.97
N GLU A 46 12.56 -17.09 -8.63
CA GLU A 46 11.78 -17.96 -9.51
C GLU A 46 10.28 -17.66 -9.37
N GLU A 47 9.63 -17.46 -10.50
CA GLU A 47 8.18 -17.32 -10.56
C GLU A 47 7.58 -18.50 -11.32
N GLU A 48 6.49 -19.07 -10.77
CA GLU A 48 5.73 -20.12 -11.42
C GLU A 48 4.69 -19.51 -12.37
N VAL A 49 4.69 -19.93 -13.63
CA VAL A 49 3.81 -19.43 -14.68
C VAL A 49 3.23 -20.57 -15.49
N THR A 50 2.09 -20.36 -16.15
CA THR A 50 1.45 -21.38 -17.00
C THR A 50 2.01 -21.42 -18.43
N SER A 51 2.77 -20.42 -18.82
CA SER A 51 3.44 -20.38 -20.13
C SER A 51 4.73 -19.55 -20.04
N ILE A 52 5.69 -19.87 -20.89
CA ILE A 52 6.94 -19.12 -21.06
C ILE A 52 6.84 -18.36 -22.39
N SER A 53 7.19 -17.08 -22.39
CA SER A 53 7.35 -16.25 -23.59
C SER A 53 8.81 -16.16 -24.01
N ASP A 54 9.06 -15.69 -25.23
CA ASP A 54 10.44 -15.53 -25.76
C ASP A 54 11.29 -14.51 -24.96
N ASP A 55 10.64 -13.62 -24.21
CA ASP A 55 11.31 -12.63 -23.37
C ASP A 55 11.60 -13.15 -21.94
N ASP A 56 11.10 -14.34 -21.57
CA ASP A 56 11.28 -14.90 -20.25
C ASP A 56 12.64 -15.63 -20.12
N VAL A 57 13.28 -15.49 -18.97
CA VAL A 57 14.46 -16.27 -18.61
C VAL A 57 14.00 -17.54 -17.90
N GLN A 58 13.79 -18.60 -18.69
CA GLN A 58 13.33 -19.88 -18.17
C GLN A 58 14.34 -20.51 -17.20
N VAL A 59 13.83 -21.14 -16.13
CA VAL A 59 14.63 -21.90 -15.17
C VAL A 59 14.75 -23.34 -15.62
N TYR A 60 15.95 -23.89 -15.49
CA TYR A 60 16.28 -25.27 -15.84
C TYR A 60 16.76 -26.04 -14.61
N ASN A 61 16.51 -27.34 -14.60
CA ASN A 61 17.09 -28.30 -13.66
C ASN A 61 18.59 -28.50 -13.94
N GLU A 62 19.30 -29.15 -13.02
CA GLU A 62 20.74 -29.45 -13.19
C GLU A 62 21.04 -30.32 -14.41
N ASP A 63 20.07 -31.12 -14.88
CA ASP A 63 20.17 -31.97 -16.05
C ASP A 63 19.90 -31.24 -17.38
N GLY A 64 19.64 -29.92 -17.34
CA GLY A 64 19.35 -29.10 -18.51
C GLY A 64 17.89 -29.18 -18.98
N THR A 65 17.02 -29.89 -18.31
CA THR A 65 15.59 -29.89 -18.63
C THR A 65 14.88 -28.69 -18.02
N PRO A 66 13.81 -28.14 -18.67
CA PRO A 66 13.01 -27.08 -18.09
C PRO A 66 12.45 -27.47 -16.71
N LYS A 67 12.60 -26.59 -15.72
CA LYS A 67 11.98 -26.78 -14.42
C LYS A 67 10.45 -26.62 -14.56
N THR A 68 9.71 -27.69 -14.22
CA THR A 68 8.27 -27.71 -14.34
C THR A 68 7.64 -28.40 -13.13
N ARG A 69 6.36 -28.09 -12.88
CA ARG A 69 5.49 -28.76 -11.92
C ARG A 69 4.14 -29.04 -12.57
N THR A 70 3.60 -30.21 -12.36
CA THR A 70 2.22 -30.53 -12.78
C THR A 70 1.28 -30.36 -11.59
N GLY A 71 0.24 -29.56 -11.76
CA GLY A 71 -0.83 -29.39 -10.79
C GLY A 71 -1.74 -30.63 -10.69
N GLU A 72 -2.57 -30.69 -9.66
CA GLU A 72 -3.54 -31.77 -9.46
C GLU A 72 -4.59 -31.86 -10.58
N ASP A 73 -4.85 -30.74 -11.25
CA ASP A 73 -5.74 -30.60 -12.40
C ASP A 73 -5.08 -30.95 -13.75
N GLY A 74 -3.81 -31.38 -13.74
CA GLY A 74 -3.02 -31.68 -14.93
C GLY A 74 -2.37 -30.47 -15.59
N THR A 75 -2.53 -29.26 -15.06
CA THR A 75 -1.88 -28.05 -15.59
C THR A 75 -0.37 -28.14 -15.39
N VAL A 76 0.41 -27.90 -16.45
CA VAL A 76 1.88 -27.82 -16.37
C VAL A 76 2.27 -26.37 -16.08
N TYR A 77 3.02 -26.20 -15.02
CA TYR A 77 3.62 -24.95 -14.62
C TYR A 77 5.09 -24.95 -14.97
N TYR A 78 5.58 -23.83 -15.46
CA TYR A 78 6.99 -23.57 -15.78
C TYR A 78 7.55 -22.59 -14.76
N TYR A 79 8.86 -22.53 -14.62
CA TYR A 79 9.53 -21.54 -13.76
C TYR A 79 10.36 -20.60 -14.62
N ARG A 80 10.22 -19.31 -14.37
CA ARG A 80 11.06 -18.27 -14.98
C ARG A 80 11.79 -17.47 -13.90
N ASN A 81 12.99 -16.98 -14.22
CA ASN A 81 13.68 -16.04 -13.36
C ASN A 81 13.14 -14.64 -13.58
N VAL A 82 12.64 -14.05 -12.54
CA VAL A 82 12.12 -12.67 -12.53
C VAL A 82 13.04 -11.81 -11.70
N ARG A 83 13.39 -10.65 -12.24
CA ARG A 83 14.17 -9.66 -11.50
C ARG A 83 13.22 -8.85 -10.62
N THR A 84 13.58 -8.71 -9.34
CA THR A 84 12.93 -7.77 -8.43
C THR A 84 12.84 -6.38 -9.06
N GLN A 85 11.71 -5.73 -8.89
CA GLN A 85 11.41 -4.42 -9.44
C GLN A 85 11.07 -3.43 -8.31
N ALA A 86 11.05 -2.15 -8.65
CA ALA A 86 10.54 -1.13 -7.76
C ALA A 86 9.83 -0.05 -8.56
N ALA A 87 8.99 0.70 -7.89
CA ALA A 87 8.37 1.90 -8.43
C ALA A 87 8.28 2.96 -7.33
N MET A 88 8.43 4.21 -7.74
CA MET A 88 8.35 5.35 -6.83
C MET A 88 7.57 6.47 -7.50
N VAL A 89 6.74 7.15 -6.72
CA VAL A 89 6.01 8.34 -7.17
C VAL A 89 5.96 9.37 -6.04
N THR A 90 6.12 10.63 -6.40
CA THR A 90 6.03 11.76 -5.48
C THR A 90 5.04 12.79 -6.00
N LEU A 91 4.13 13.19 -5.12
CA LEU A 91 3.14 14.24 -5.33
C LEU A 91 3.37 15.38 -4.33
N ASP A 92 2.93 16.58 -4.69
CA ASP A 92 2.64 17.62 -3.68
C ASP A 92 1.20 17.48 -3.15
N TYR A 93 0.80 18.39 -2.27
CA TYR A 93 -0.54 18.37 -1.66
C TYR A 93 -1.62 19.03 -2.52
N ASP A 94 -1.24 19.61 -3.64
CA ASP A 94 -2.16 20.10 -4.68
C ASP A 94 -2.47 19.01 -5.72
N GLY A 95 -1.95 17.79 -5.54
CA GLY A 95 -2.17 16.66 -6.44
C GLY A 95 -1.24 16.62 -7.65
N ASN A 96 -0.30 17.56 -7.78
CA ASN A 96 0.68 17.52 -8.85
C ASN A 96 1.61 16.31 -8.73
N VAL A 97 1.69 15.47 -9.73
CA VAL A 97 2.67 14.40 -9.80
C VAL A 97 4.01 15.00 -10.22
N LEU A 98 4.89 15.20 -9.24
CA LEU A 98 6.17 15.90 -9.42
C LEU A 98 7.27 15.01 -9.98
N ALA A 99 7.23 13.71 -9.68
CA ALA A 99 8.20 12.75 -10.19
C ALA A 99 7.65 11.33 -10.11
N MET A 100 8.07 10.49 -11.07
CA MET A 100 7.62 9.10 -11.15
C MET A 100 8.67 8.24 -11.82
N VAL A 101 9.00 7.08 -11.18
CA VAL A 101 9.87 6.06 -11.76
C VAL A 101 9.19 4.69 -11.63
N GLY A 102 8.97 4.01 -12.74
CA GLY A 102 8.16 2.79 -12.80
C GLY A 102 8.94 1.48 -12.93
N GLY A 103 10.24 1.48 -12.66
CA GLY A 103 11.07 0.27 -12.70
C GLY A 103 12.50 0.51 -12.25
N LEU A 104 13.19 -0.57 -11.88
CA LEU A 104 14.61 -0.56 -11.56
C LEU A 104 15.49 -0.68 -12.81
N GLY A 105 16.63 0.00 -12.75
CA GLY A 105 17.65 -0.02 -13.81
C GLY A 105 17.35 0.93 -14.95
N GLU A 106 18.18 0.87 -15.98
CA GLU A 106 18.10 1.74 -17.14
C GLU A 106 16.85 1.42 -17.99
N LYS A 107 16.11 2.47 -18.36
CA LYS A 107 15.01 2.34 -19.32
C LYS A 107 15.52 2.26 -20.73
N THR A 108 15.53 1.07 -21.29
CA THR A 108 16.09 0.77 -22.63
C THR A 108 15.06 0.82 -23.76
N LYS A 109 13.76 0.79 -23.46
CA LYS A 109 12.67 0.79 -24.44
C LYS A 109 11.69 1.93 -24.18
N SER A 110 11.19 2.55 -25.25
CA SER A 110 10.04 3.48 -25.17
C SER A 110 8.76 2.72 -24.77
N LEU A 111 7.83 3.40 -24.11
CA LEU A 111 6.52 2.86 -23.69
C LEU A 111 6.63 1.55 -22.87
N SER A 112 7.76 1.34 -22.16
CA SER A 112 7.90 0.23 -21.23
C SER A 112 6.92 0.36 -20.07
N LEU A 113 6.58 -0.77 -19.45
CA LEU A 113 5.66 -0.84 -18.31
C LEU A 113 6.11 0.10 -17.19
N ASN A 114 5.23 1.04 -16.85
CA ASN A 114 5.43 1.92 -15.70
C ASN A 114 4.61 1.41 -14.51
N ARG A 115 5.28 0.77 -13.56
CA ARG A 115 4.65 0.15 -12.39
C ARG A 115 4.10 1.17 -11.38
N ALA A 116 4.49 2.43 -11.49
CA ALA A 116 4.03 3.46 -10.56
C ALA A 116 2.53 3.77 -10.72
N TYR A 117 1.97 3.59 -11.93
CA TYR A 117 0.53 3.79 -12.18
C TYR A 117 -0.13 2.63 -12.94
N GLY A 118 0.63 1.78 -13.61
CA GLY A 118 0.10 0.74 -14.51
C GLY A 118 0.03 -0.67 -13.87
N VAL A 119 0.51 -0.84 -12.63
CA VAL A 119 0.52 -2.14 -11.96
C VAL A 119 -0.01 -2.00 -10.54
N THR A 120 -0.97 -2.85 -10.19
CA THR A 120 -1.53 -2.93 -8.84
C THR A 120 -0.82 -3.99 -8.03
N ARG A 121 -0.66 -3.74 -6.73
CA ARG A 121 -0.07 -4.66 -5.75
C ARG A 121 -0.82 -4.57 -4.43
N GLN A 122 -0.84 -5.67 -3.69
CA GLN A 122 -1.39 -5.70 -2.33
C GLN A 122 -0.65 -4.71 -1.43
N THR A 123 -1.41 -3.88 -0.72
CA THR A 123 -0.83 -2.79 0.08
C THR A 123 -0.17 -3.26 1.37
N GLY A 124 -0.51 -4.46 1.84
CA GLY A 124 -0.13 -4.88 3.17
C GLY A 124 -0.53 -3.83 4.22
N SER A 125 0.31 -3.63 5.21
CA SER A 125 0.02 -2.74 6.34
C SER A 125 -0.04 -1.24 6.01
N THR A 126 0.22 -0.80 4.76
CA THR A 126 0.06 0.62 4.40
C THR A 126 -1.40 1.05 4.32
N ILE A 127 -2.35 0.12 4.19
CA ILE A 127 -3.79 0.43 4.21
C ILE A 127 -4.29 0.83 5.61
N LYS A 128 -3.64 0.38 6.70
CA LYS A 128 -4.09 0.59 8.08
C LYS A 128 -4.40 2.03 8.41
N PRO A 129 -3.51 3.01 8.12
CA PRO A 129 -3.77 4.41 8.43
C PRO A 129 -5.01 4.96 7.73
N ILE A 130 -5.12 4.75 6.42
CA ILE A 130 -6.21 5.31 5.60
C ILE A 130 -7.53 4.55 5.77
N GLY A 131 -7.47 3.29 6.17
CA GLY A 131 -8.65 2.48 6.41
C GLY A 131 -9.16 2.58 7.85
N ALA A 132 -8.53 1.83 8.75
CA ALA A 132 -9.04 1.65 10.10
C ALA A 132 -8.81 2.87 11.01
N TYR A 133 -7.56 3.37 11.08
CA TYR A 133 -7.19 4.35 12.10
C TYR A 133 -7.79 5.73 11.84
N ALA A 134 -7.74 6.22 10.59
CA ALA A 134 -8.29 7.52 10.22
C ALA A 134 -9.79 7.58 10.54
N LEU A 135 -10.57 6.61 10.09
CA LEU A 135 -12.01 6.57 10.34
C LEU A 135 -12.34 6.29 11.80
N GLY A 136 -11.54 5.48 12.50
CA GLY A 136 -11.70 5.26 13.93
C GLY A 136 -11.60 6.54 14.74
N ILE A 137 -10.69 7.45 14.37
CA ILE A 137 -10.52 8.77 14.99
C ILE A 137 -11.61 9.73 14.51
N GLU A 138 -11.89 9.77 13.21
CA GLU A 138 -12.90 10.65 12.59
C GLU A 138 -14.27 10.43 13.19
N TYR A 139 -14.64 9.20 13.47
CA TYR A 139 -15.93 8.83 14.08
C TYR A 139 -15.91 8.90 15.62
N GLY A 140 -14.78 9.29 16.22
CA GLY A 140 -14.64 9.36 17.68
C GLY A 140 -14.69 8.02 18.40
N LEU A 141 -14.46 6.91 17.68
CA LEU A 141 -14.47 5.55 18.23
C LEU A 141 -13.20 5.24 19.04
N VAL A 142 -12.09 5.83 18.61
CA VAL A 142 -10.79 5.74 19.26
C VAL A 142 -10.07 7.09 19.25
N ASN A 143 -9.08 7.24 20.13
CA ASN A 143 -8.19 8.40 20.17
C ASN A 143 -6.74 7.96 20.39
N TRP A 144 -5.80 8.89 20.42
CA TRP A 144 -4.36 8.67 20.59
C TRP A 144 -4.03 7.67 21.73
N SER A 145 -4.68 7.80 22.86
CA SER A 145 -4.39 7.04 24.09
C SER A 145 -5.36 5.88 24.35
N THR A 146 -6.29 5.61 23.44
CA THR A 146 -7.22 4.48 23.60
C THR A 146 -6.42 3.20 23.78
N MET A 147 -6.66 2.51 24.90
CA MET A 147 -6.02 1.25 25.21
C MET A 147 -6.76 0.11 24.51
N LEU A 148 -6.01 -0.70 23.76
CA LEU A 148 -6.53 -1.86 23.02
C LEU A 148 -5.68 -3.08 23.35
N ASN A 149 -6.36 -4.20 23.54
CA ASN A 149 -5.69 -5.45 23.89
C ASN A 149 -4.96 -6.06 22.68
N ASN A 150 -3.70 -6.41 22.86
CA ASN A 150 -2.84 -7.06 21.85
C ASN A 150 -3.04 -8.58 21.87
N SER A 151 -4.30 -9.04 21.78
CA SER A 151 -4.64 -10.43 21.59
C SER A 151 -5.38 -10.62 20.27
N PRO A 152 -5.40 -11.85 19.73
CA PRO A 152 -6.17 -12.12 18.52
C PRO A 152 -7.67 -12.00 18.80
N LEU A 153 -8.43 -11.72 17.77
CA LEU A 153 -9.86 -12.08 17.71
C LEU A 153 -9.99 -13.55 17.35
N TYR A 154 -11.20 -14.05 17.36
CA TYR A 154 -11.47 -15.43 16.99
C TYR A 154 -12.39 -15.48 15.79
N LEU A 155 -12.07 -16.34 14.83
CA LEU A 155 -12.92 -16.63 13.68
C LEU A 155 -13.62 -17.96 13.87
N LYS A 156 -14.89 -17.98 13.57
CA LYS A 156 -15.69 -19.19 13.42
C LYS A 156 -16.37 -19.15 12.06
N GLN A 157 -16.05 -20.07 11.18
CA GLN A 157 -16.58 -20.11 9.82
C GLN A 157 -16.47 -18.74 9.11
N ASP A 158 -15.28 -18.11 9.21
CA ASP A 158 -14.96 -16.80 8.65
C ASP A 158 -15.72 -15.59 9.24
N MET A 159 -16.56 -15.78 10.25
CA MET A 159 -17.15 -14.71 11.02
C MET A 159 -16.27 -14.31 12.20
N VAL A 160 -16.02 -13.01 12.36
CA VAL A 160 -15.32 -12.48 13.52
C VAL A 160 -16.23 -12.55 14.74
N ILE A 161 -15.73 -13.18 15.81
CA ILE A 161 -16.41 -13.21 17.10
C ILE A 161 -15.90 -12.01 17.90
N ARG A 162 -16.79 -11.07 18.11
CA ARG A 162 -16.53 -9.76 18.73
C ARG A 162 -16.64 -9.75 20.25
N ASP A 163 -17.31 -10.74 20.81
CA ASP A 163 -17.59 -10.81 22.22
C ASP A 163 -16.39 -11.41 22.99
N GLU A 164 -15.52 -10.51 23.48
CA GLU A 164 -14.38 -10.90 24.33
C GLU A 164 -14.84 -11.59 25.62
N ASP A 165 -15.99 -11.17 26.18
CA ASP A 165 -16.54 -11.79 27.36
C ASP A 165 -16.97 -13.24 27.09
N TYR A 166 -17.53 -13.49 25.90
CA TYR A 166 -17.83 -14.84 25.48
C TYR A 166 -16.54 -15.68 25.36
N CYS A 167 -15.51 -15.15 24.69
CA CYS A 167 -14.23 -15.83 24.53
C CYS A 167 -13.57 -16.08 25.90
N ARG A 168 -13.63 -15.10 26.81
CA ARG A 168 -13.08 -15.22 28.15
C ARG A 168 -13.84 -16.24 29.01
N LYS A 169 -15.18 -16.21 29.00
CA LYS A 169 -16.04 -17.15 29.72
C LYS A 169 -15.88 -18.59 29.26
N ASN A 170 -15.57 -18.79 27.96
CA ASN A 170 -15.38 -20.11 27.37
C ASN A 170 -13.90 -20.54 27.33
N GLY A 171 -13.00 -19.80 27.96
CA GLY A 171 -11.58 -20.15 28.04
C GLY A 171 -10.85 -20.15 26.69
N LEU A 172 -11.33 -19.36 25.72
CA LEU A 172 -10.78 -19.31 24.36
C LEU A 172 -9.59 -18.34 24.24
N MET A 173 -9.39 -17.46 25.22
CA MET A 173 -8.33 -16.47 25.22
C MET A 173 -6.95 -17.13 25.36
N GLY A 174 -6.04 -16.76 24.47
CA GLY A 174 -4.64 -17.24 24.52
C GLY A 174 -4.42 -18.68 24.07
N LEU A 175 -5.43 -19.36 23.54
CA LEU A 175 -5.30 -20.71 23.02
C LEU A 175 -4.58 -20.73 21.66
N THR A 176 -3.80 -21.78 21.43
CA THR A 176 -3.20 -22.08 20.13
C THR A 176 -4.24 -22.59 19.13
N ASP A 177 -3.97 -22.48 17.83
CA ASP A 177 -4.84 -23.03 16.79
C ASP A 177 -5.13 -24.53 16.98
N LYS A 178 -4.14 -25.29 17.48
CA LYS A 178 -4.31 -26.72 17.76
C LYS A 178 -5.31 -26.94 18.89
N GLN A 179 -5.28 -26.11 19.92
CA GLN A 179 -6.23 -26.18 21.04
C GLN A 179 -7.63 -25.73 20.60
N LEU A 180 -7.71 -24.65 19.77
CA LEU A 180 -9.00 -24.16 19.25
C LEU A 180 -9.68 -25.16 18.31
N LYS A 181 -8.93 -25.93 17.53
CA LYS A 181 -9.46 -26.99 16.66
C LYS A 181 -10.10 -28.14 17.43
N ALA A 182 -9.75 -28.33 18.71
CA ALA A 182 -10.37 -29.31 19.57
C ALA A 182 -11.77 -28.92 20.08
N TYR A 183 -12.17 -27.64 19.90
CA TYR A 183 -13.51 -27.18 20.25
C TYR A 183 -14.54 -27.59 19.18
N PRO A 184 -15.82 -27.87 19.59
CA PRO A 184 -16.83 -28.44 18.71
C PRO A 184 -17.19 -27.67 17.44
N ASN A 185 -16.66 -26.43 17.26
CA ASN A 185 -17.00 -25.52 16.17
C ASN A 185 -15.79 -24.95 15.42
N ALA A 186 -14.63 -25.63 15.46
CA ALA A 186 -13.42 -25.27 14.71
C ALA A 186 -13.07 -23.76 14.73
N TRP A 187 -12.85 -23.22 15.92
CA TRP A 187 -12.39 -21.85 16.11
C TRP A 187 -10.94 -21.70 15.67
N ARG A 188 -10.58 -20.53 15.17
CA ARG A 188 -9.19 -20.18 14.92
C ARG A 188 -8.85 -18.78 15.44
N SER A 189 -7.66 -18.63 16.01
CA SER A 189 -7.13 -17.31 16.36
C SER A 189 -6.80 -16.51 15.11
N TRP A 190 -7.15 -15.21 15.10
CA TRP A 190 -6.90 -14.30 14.00
C TRP A 190 -6.94 -12.83 14.49
N PRO A 191 -6.14 -11.92 13.94
CA PRO A 191 -5.03 -12.17 13.00
C PRO A 191 -3.74 -12.58 13.72
N ARG A 192 -2.72 -12.97 12.94
CA ARG A 192 -1.33 -13.02 13.40
C ARG A 192 -0.66 -11.67 13.15
N ASN A 193 0.20 -11.27 14.07
CA ASN A 193 1.14 -10.18 13.85
C ASN A 193 2.30 -10.63 12.96
N TYR A 194 3.10 -9.68 12.44
CA TYR A 194 4.34 -10.00 11.73
C TYR A 194 5.23 -10.92 12.60
N GLY A 195 5.88 -11.89 11.96
CA GLY A 195 6.61 -12.95 12.68
C GLY A 195 5.73 -14.09 13.20
N GLY A 196 4.43 -14.11 12.87
CA GLY A 196 3.53 -15.24 13.09
C GLY A 196 2.95 -15.37 14.51
N ASN A 197 3.18 -14.41 15.40
CA ASN A 197 2.65 -14.44 16.76
C ASN A 197 1.24 -13.83 16.85
N TYR A 198 0.49 -14.23 17.88
CA TYR A 198 -0.86 -13.74 18.14
C TYR A 198 -0.94 -12.58 19.14
N GLY A 199 0.21 -11.96 19.46
CA GLY A 199 0.28 -10.95 20.52
C GLY A 199 0.48 -11.56 21.91
N ASP A 200 0.51 -10.70 22.91
CA ASP A 200 0.92 -11.04 24.29
C ASP A 200 -0.14 -10.74 25.35
N ASN A 201 -1.39 -10.47 24.93
CA ASN A 201 -2.50 -10.05 25.80
C ASN A 201 -2.25 -8.74 26.59
N SER A 202 -1.25 -7.96 26.24
CA SER A 202 -1.02 -6.66 26.87
C SER A 202 -1.97 -5.62 26.31
N ASP A 203 -2.39 -4.67 27.14
CA ASP A 203 -3.09 -3.49 26.69
C ASP A 203 -2.08 -2.44 26.23
N LEU A 204 -2.24 -1.98 25.00
CA LEU A 204 -1.36 -1.02 24.36
C LEU A 204 -2.13 0.22 23.90
N PRO A 205 -1.57 1.42 24.04
CA PRO A 205 -2.19 2.61 23.49
C PRO A 205 -2.18 2.58 21.96
N LEU A 206 -3.16 3.18 21.34
CA LEU A 206 -3.38 3.19 19.90
C LEU A 206 -2.12 3.55 19.11
N TRP A 207 -1.39 4.60 19.56
CA TRP A 207 -0.16 5.04 18.91
C TRP A 207 0.91 3.95 18.82
N ASN A 208 1.04 3.13 19.88
CA ASN A 208 2.01 2.03 19.94
C ASN A 208 1.63 0.91 18.96
N GLY A 209 0.33 0.57 18.90
CA GLY A 209 -0.19 -0.42 17.96
C GLY A 209 0.08 -0.03 16.50
N LEU A 210 -0.13 1.25 16.15
CA LEU A 210 0.16 1.76 14.81
C LEU A 210 1.66 1.80 14.52
N ALA A 211 2.48 2.31 15.45
CA ALA A 211 3.93 2.41 15.29
C ALA A 211 4.58 1.04 15.05
N ARG A 212 4.15 0.02 15.80
CA ARG A 212 4.58 -1.38 15.65
C ARG A 212 3.86 -2.12 14.51
N SER A 213 2.90 -1.48 13.87
CA SER A 213 2.09 -2.09 12.81
C SER A 213 1.35 -3.37 13.21
N LEU A 214 0.90 -3.47 14.47
CA LEU A 214 0.24 -4.67 14.99
C LEU A 214 -1.09 -4.93 14.28
N ASN A 215 -1.25 -6.15 13.75
CA ASN A 215 -2.47 -6.57 13.09
C ASN A 215 -3.62 -6.72 14.08
N THR A 216 -3.34 -7.25 15.27
CA THR A 216 -4.31 -7.42 16.37
C THR A 216 -4.98 -6.10 16.76
N ILE A 217 -4.20 -5.03 16.93
CA ILE A 217 -4.71 -3.70 17.26
C ILE A 217 -5.48 -3.10 16.08
N ALA A 218 -4.90 -3.17 14.87
CA ALA A 218 -5.53 -2.61 13.67
C ALA A 218 -6.89 -3.23 13.37
N ILE A 219 -7.01 -4.54 13.50
CA ILE A 219 -8.28 -5.26 13.27
C ILE A 219 -9.34 -4.87 14.30
N ARG A 220 -8.98 -4.64 15.56
CA ARG A 220 -9.93 -4.15 16.56
C ARG A 220 -10.48 -2.77 16.21
N VAL A 221 -9.61 -1.87 15.73
CA VAL A 221 -10.06 -0.55 15.26
C VAL A 221 -10.93 -0.71 14.01
N GLY A 222 -10.50 -1.51 13.05
CA GLY A 222 -11.27 -1.76 11.83
C GLY A 222 -12.62 -2.43 12.08
N ASP A 223 -12.71 -3.30 13.08
CA ASP A 223 -13.97 -3.92 13.48
C ASP A 223 -14.96 -2.90 14.10
N LEU A 224 -14.46 -1.95 14.90
CA LEU A 224 -15.26 -0.83 15.42
C LEU A 224 -15.79 0.07 14.31
N VAL A 225 -15.00 0.34 13.28
CA VAL A 225 -15.39 1.15 12.12
C VAL A 225 -16.34 0.39 11.19
N GLY A 226 -16.09 -0.90 11.01
CA GLY A 226 -16.80 -1.78 10.07
C GLY A 226 -16.18 -1.79 8.68
N ALA A 227 -15.96 -3.00 8.12
CA ALA A 227 -15.29 -3.20 6.85
C ALA A 227 -15.94 -2.46 5.67
N SER A 228 -17.28 -2.40 5.63
CA SER A 228 -18.02 -1.69 4.57
C SER A 228 -17.80 -0.17 4.61
N ASN A 229 -17.72 0.42 5.82
CA ASN A 229 -17.42 1.85 5.96
C ASN A 229 -15.99 2.15 5.49
N ILE A 230 -15.04 1.29 5.85
CA ILE A 230 -13.65 1.42 5.39
C ILE A 230 -13.59 1.30 3.87
N PHE A 231 -14.22 0.27 3.30
CA PHE A 231 -14.25 0.08 1.85
C PHE A 231 -14.83 1.30 1.13
N ASN A 232 -16.00 1.77 1.56
CA ASN A 232 -16.63 2.94 0.96
C ASN A 232 -15.75 4.20 1.01
N PHE A 233 -15.04 4.40 2.11
CA PHE A 233 -14.12 5.53 2.24
C PHE A 233 -12.92 5.39 1.30
N VAL A 234 -12.22 4.27 1.32
CA VAL A 234 -11.00 4.12 0.49
C VAL A 234 -11.34 4.01 -1.00
N TYR A 235 -12.47 3.40 -1.36
CA TYR A 235 -12.89 3.24 -2.75
C TYR A 235 -13.50 4.52 -3.34
N ASN A 236 -14.47 5.12 -2.66
CA ASN A 236 -15.21 6.28 -3.19
C ASN A 236 -14.54 7.61 -2.83
N THR A 237 -14.07 7.77 -1.59
CA THR A 237 -13.49 9.05 -1.13
C THR A 237 -12.01 9.15 -1.49
N LEU A 238 -11.22 8.08 -1.35
CA LEU A 238 -9.80 8.12 -1.72
C LEU A 238 -9.53 7.58 -3.13
N GLN A 239 -10.57 7.27 -3.89
CA GLN A 239 -10.52 6.84 -5.29
C GLN A 239 -9.58 5.65 -5.56
N LEU A 240 -9.49 4.71 -4.62
CA LEU A 240 -8.75 3.45 -4.84
C LEU A 240 -9.58 2.49 -5.72
N ASN A 241 -9.85 2.89 -6.95
CA ASN A 241 -10.83 2.28 -7.85
C ASN A 241 -10.40 0.92 -8.42
N THR A 242 -9.20 0.44 -8.09
CA THR A 242 -8.69 -0.89 -8.47
C THR A 242 -9.09 -1.99 -7.47
N LEU A 243 -9.70 -1.61 -6.35
CA LEU A 243 -10.24 -2.56 -5.36
C LEU A 243 -11.48 -3.26 -5.91
N ASP A 244 -11.65 -4.53 -5.58
CA ASP A 244 -12.80 -5.33 -5.99
C ASP A 244 -13.99 -5.08 -5.03
N PRO A 245 -15.13 -4.52 -5.52
CA PRO A 245 -16.26 -4.17 -4.66
C PRO A 245 -17.01 -5.40 -4.10
N VAL A 246 -16.70 -6.60 -4.55
CA VAL A 246 -17.29 -7.85 -4.05
C VAL A 246 -16.35 -8.55 -3.09
N ASN A 247 -15.08 -8.69 -3.47
CA ASN A 247 -14.13 -9.54 -2.76
C ASN A 247 -13.29 -8.76 -1.73
N ASP A 248 -13.17 -7.42 -1.86
CA ASP A 248 -12.33 -6.63 -0.97
C ASP A 248 -13.09 -6.00 0.22
N VAL A 249 -14.41 -6.21 0.33
CA VAL A 249 -15.21 -5.70 1.46
C VAL A 249 -15.06 -6.61 2.68
N GLY A 250 -13.87 -6.65 3.24
CA GLY A 250 -13.55 -7.47 4.41
C GLY A 250 -12.46 -6.86 5.27
N LEU A 251 -12.41 -7.24 6.56
CA LEU A 251 -11.39 -6.71 7.47
C LEU A 251 -9.97 -7.12 7.07
N ALA A 252 -9.78 -8.32 6.52
CA ALA A 252 -8.48 -8.76 6.03
C ALA A 252 -7.99 -7.87 4.89
N GLN A 253 -8.85 -7.57 3.92
CA GLN A 253 -8.54 -6.75 2.76
C GLN A 253 -8.36 -5.28 3.15
N MET A 254 -9.29 -4.73 3.93
CA MET A 254 -9.36 -3.30 4.24
C MET A 254 -8.49 -2.86 5.42
N VAL A 255 -7.99 -3.77 6.22
CA VAL A 255 -7.16 -3.45 7.39
C VAL A 255 -5.76 -4.04 7.30
N MET A 256 -5.61 -5.25 6.75
CA MET A 256 -4.28 -5.88 6.62
C MET A 256 -3.70 -5.79 5.22
N GLY A 257 -4.50 -5.40 4.22
CA GLY A 257 -4.04 -5.13 2.87
C GLY A 257 -3.88 -6.37 1.99
N SER A 258 -4.66 -7.42 2.25
CA SER A 258 -4.72 -8.62 1.41
C SER A 258 -5.80 -8.49 0.33
N GLN A 259 -5.76 -7.39 -0.42
CA GLN A 259 -6.73 -7.11 -1.50
C GLN A 259 -6.55 -8.07 -2.67
N THR A 260 -7.62 -8.24 -3.46
CA THR A 260 -7.65 -9.11 -4.65
C THR A 260 -6.63 -8.66 -5.70
N HIS A 261 -6.66 -7.38 -6.05
CA HIS A 261 -5.73 -6.77 -7.03
C HIS A 261 -4.76 -5.78 -6.39
N GLY A 262 -5.16 -5.16 -5.27
CA GLY A 262 -4.41 -4.10 -4.63
C GLY A 262 -4.52 -2.76 -5.34
N VAL A 263 -3.53 -1.89 -5.15
CA VAL A 263 -3.53 -0.52 -5.68
C VAL A 263 -2.19 -0.17 -6.33
N THR A 264 -2.17 0.89 -7.12
CA THR A 264 -0.92 1.42 -7.70
C THR A 264 -0.18 2.29 -6.68
N PRO A 265 1.16 2.44 -6.80
CA PRO A 265 1.92 3.40 -5.99
C PRO A 265 1.37 4.82 -6.06
N MET A 266 0.93 5.28 -7.23
CA MET A 266 0.35 6.62 -7.41
C MET A 266 -0.95 6.78 -6.62
N ALA A 267 -1.85 5.82 -6.70
CA ALA A 267 -3.12 5.87 -5.96
C ALA A 267 -2.88 5.84 -4.44
N LEU A 268 -1.89 5.05 -3.97
CA LEU A 268 -1.55 4.99 -2.56
C LEU A 268 -0.92 6.30 -2.05
N ALA A 269 -0.01 6.92 -2.83
CA ALA A 269 0.54 8.23 -2.50
C ALA A 269 -0.55 9.29 -2.43
N ALA A 270 -1.47 9.32 -3.41
CA ALA A 270 -2.62 10.22 -3.43
C ALA A 270 -3.50 10.04 -2.17
N ALA A 271 -3.77 8.81 -1.77
CA ALA A 271 -4.56 8.54 -0.57
C ALA A 271 -3.89 9.04 0.73
N PHE A 272 -2.57 9.15 0.77
CA PHE A 272 -1.83 9.65 1.95
C PHE A 272 -1.74 11.18 2.05
N GLN A 273 -2.16 11.94 1.03
CA GLN A 273 -2.26 13.41 1.07
C GLN A 273 -3.13 13.86 2.25
N ILE A 274 -4.20 13.13 2.54
CA ILE A 274 -5.17 13.44 3.61
C ILE A 274 -4.55 13.62 5.00
N PHE A 275 -3.31 13.18 5.21
CA PHE A 275 -2.63 13.33 6.50
C PHE A 275 -1.86 14.65 6.64
N TYR A 276 -1.92 15.51 5.64
CA TYR A 276 -1.42 16.89 5.72
C TYR A 276 -2.45 17.80 6.42
N ASP A 277 -3.63 17.96 5.85
CA ASP A 277 -4.69 18.83 6.32
C ASP A 277 -6.12 18.24 6.20
N GLY A 278 -6.22 17.00 5.74
CA GLY A 278 -7.47 16.26 5.55
C GLY A 278 -8.04 16.35 4.14
N GLU A 279 -7.43 17.13 3.24
CA GLU A 279 -7.86 17.23 1.85
C GLU A 279 -7.31 16.08 1.00
N TYR A 280 -8.12 15.67 0.04
CA TYR A 280 -7.73 14.77 -1.04
C TYR A 280 -7.83 15.52 -2.36
N THR A 281 -6.75 15.55 -3.12
CA THR A 281 -6.73 16.09 -4.49
C THR A 281 -6.43 14.98 -5.48
N THR A 282 -7.20 14.90 -6.55
CA THR A 282 -6.98 13.93 -7.62
C THR A 282 -5.61 14.13 -8.26
N PRO A 283 -4.75 13.09 -8.33
CA PRO A 283 -3.42 13.25 -8.92
C PRO A 283 -3.50 13.57 -10.41
N HIS A 284 -2.69 14.51 -10.85
CA HIS A 284 -2.61 14.94 -12.24
C HIS A 284 -1.16 15.16 -12.69
N LEU A 285 -0.93 15.00 -14.00
CA LEU A 285 0.40 15.02 -14.63
C LEU A 285 0.66 16.31 -15.41
N TYR A 286 -0.35 17.10 -15.64
CA TYR A 286 -0.29 18.39 -16.34
C TYR A 286 -1.32 19.35 -15.76
N THR A 287 -1.08 20.64 -15.89
CA THR A 287 -2.02 21.68 -15.49
C THR A 287 -2.90 22.13 -16.65
N ARG A 288 -2.31 22.29 -17.83
CA ARG A 288 -3.03 22.68 -19.06
C ARG A 288 -2.30 22.26 -20.33
N VAL A 289 -3.06 22.23 -21.39
CA VAL A 289 -2.59 22.02 -22.76
C VAL A 289 -2.98 23.24 -23.59
N LEU A 290 -2.01 23.82 -24.28
CA LEU A 290 -2.22 24.95 -25.18
C LEU A 290 -2.20 24.48 -26.62
N ASP A 291 -3.00 25.14 -27.48
CA ASP A 291 -2.96 24.96 -28.92
C ASP A 291 -1.76 25.70 -29.58
N ARG A 292 -1.66 25.63 -30.91
CA ARG A 292 -0.58 26.28 -31.68
C ARG A 292 -0.56 27.80 -31.54
N ASP A 293 -1.70 28.40 -31.26
CA ASP A 293 -1.88 29.85 -31.13
C ASP A 293 -1.70 30.31 -29.69
N GLY A 294 -1.41 29.38 -28.75
CA GLY A 294 -1.24 29.64 -27.33
C GLY A 294 -2.54 29.75 -26.54
N ASN A 295 -3.67 29.40 -27.12
CA ASN A 295 -4.95 29.37 -26.40
C ASN A 295 -5.06 28.08 -25.58
N ILE A 296 -5.78 28.13 -24.47
CA ILE A 296 -6.06 26.95 -23.64
C ILE A 296 -6.96 26.00 -24.46
N TYR A 297 -6.42 24.82 -24.80
CA TYR A 297 -7.15 23.74 -25.42
C TYR A 297 -7.85 22.86 -24.37
N MET A 298 -7.16 22.59 -23.25
CA MET A 298 -7.66 21.77 -22.17
C MET A 298 -6.94 22.11 -20.86
N GLU A 299 -7.65 22.08 -19.75
CA GLU A 299 -7.09 22.15 -18.40
C GLU A 299 -7.21 20.82 -17.68
N SER A 300 -6.38 20.61 -16.67
CA SER A 300 -6.52 19.44 -15.78
C SER A 300 -7.90 19.49 -15.11
N ASN A 301 -8.55 18.35 -15.03
CA ASN A 301 -9.81 18.19 -14.32
C ASN A 301 -9.54 17.64 -12.91
N ASP A 302 -8.66 18.31 -12.17
CA ASP A 302 -8.38 18.00 -10.79
C ASP A 302 -9.56 18.41 -9.90
N THR A 303 -9.83 17.57 -8.92
CA THR A 303 -10.83 17.85 -7.90
C THR A 303 -10.19 17.74 -6.53
N SER A 304 -10.44 18.73 -5.68
CA SER A 304 -10.02 18.73 -4.30
C SER A 304 -11.23 18.79 -3.38
N TYR A 305 -11.19 18.03 -2.30
CA TYR A 305 -12.26 18.02 -1.30
C TYR A 305 -11.75 17.52 0.06
N GLN A 306 -12.44 17.93 1.11
CA GLN A 306 -12.16 17.51 2.47
C GLN A 306 -12.58 16.06 2.67
N ALA A 307 -11.62 15.15 2.80
CA ALA A 307 -11.84 13.72 3.04
C ALA A 307 -11.88 13.37 4.53
N LEU A 308 -11.12 14.09 5.36
CA LEU A 308 -11.10 13.99 6.82
C LEU A 308 -11.16 15.40 7.43
N THR A 309 -11.63 15.51 8.66
CA THR A 309 -11.46 16.78 9.38
C THR A 309 -9.98 17.10 9.58
N PRO A 310 -9.58 18.40 9.57
CA PRO A 310 -8.19 18.80 9.84
C PRO A 310 -7.68 18.28 11.19
N GLN A 311 -8.56 18.13 12.17
CA GLN A 311 -8.23 17.58 13.49
C GLN A 311 -7.83 16.11 13.40
N THR A 312 -8.57 15.31 12.65
CA THR A 312 -8.23 13.90 12.39
C THR A 312 -6.94 13.78 11.62
N ALA A 313 -6.75 14.59 10.56
CA ALA A 313 -5.51 14.64 9.80
C ALA A 313 -4.29 14.94 10.68
N TYR A 314 -4.40 15.95 11.54
CA TYR A 314 -3.36 16.31 12.49
C TYR A 314 -3.01 15.17 13.46
N VAL A 315 -4.02 14.54 14.07
CA VAL A 315 -3.81 13.40 14.99
C VAL A 315 -3.15 12.24 14.26
N MET A 316 -3.63 11.91 13.06
CA MET A 316 -3.07 10.83 12.24
C MET A 316 -1.62 11.10 11.81
N ASN A 317 -1.32 12.34 11.41
CA ASN A 317 0.05 12.75 11.11
C ASN A 317 0.99 12.49 12.30
N ARG A 318 0.57 12.90 13.50
CA ARG A 318 1.34 12.65 14.75
C ARG A 318 1.47 11.18 15.08
N LEU A 319 0.42 10.38 14.87
CA LEU A 319 0.48 8.92 15.02
C LEU A 319 1.51 8.29 14.08
N LEU A 320 1.51 8.70 12.80
CA LEU A 320 2.40 8.21 11.77
C LEU A 320 3.87 8.64 11.97
N LYS A 321 4.12 9.77 12.63
CA LYS A 321 5.48 10.16 13.07
C LYS A 321 6.11 9.10 13.97
N ASN A 322 5.35 8.41 14.81
CA ASN A 322 5.88 7.37 15.69
C ASN A 322 6.40 6.14 14.92
N VAL A 323 5.95 5.91 13.69
CA VAL A 323 6.50 4.84 12.83
C VAL A 323 7.97 5.09 12.52
N LEU A 324 8.36 6.37 12.36
CA LEU A 324 9.70 6.81 11.98
C LEU A 324 10.59 7.12 13.21
N PHE A 325 10.03 7.75 14.23
CA PHE A 325 10.82 8.38 15.30
C PHE A 325 10.70 7.68 16.66
N SER A 326 9.70 6.82 16.86
CA SER A 326 9.60 6.03 18.10
C SER A 326 10.55 4.82 18.04
N SER A 327 11.17 4.47 19.17
CA SER A 327 12.03 3.29 19.28
C SER A 327 11.33 1.97 18.93
N VAL A 328 10.00 1.93 18.99
CA VAL A 328 9.18 0.77 18.61
C VAL A 328 8.65 0.84 17.19
N GLY A 329 8.91 1.93 16.46
CA GLY A 329 8.41 2.14 15.10
C GLY A 329 9.07 1.20 14.09
N THR A 330 8.30 0.73 13.12
CA THR A 330 8.80 -0.21 12.09
C THR A 330 9.85 0.40 11.16
N ALA A 331 9.94 1.73 11.07
CA ALA A 331 10.96 2.47 10.32
C ALA A 331 11.88 3.29 11.23
N SER A 332 11.97 2.93 12.52
CA SER A 332 12.80 3.62 13.51
C SER A 332 14.26 3.69 13.06
N GLY A 333 14.85 4.89 13.12
CA GLY A 333 16.26 5.14 12.76
C GLY A 333 16.57 5.05 11.26
N ARG A 334 15.55 4.90 10.39
CA ARG A 334 15.72 4.84 8.94
C ARG A 334 15.54 6.18 8.25
N TYR A 335 14.91 7.14 8.89
CA TYR A 335 14.74 8.49 8.35
C TYR A 335 15.92 9.38 8.77
N PRO A 336 16.67 9.92 7.79
CA PRO A 336 17.81 10.80 8.10
C PRO A 336 17.29 12.16 8.55
N ASN A 337 17.20 12.37 9.86
CA ASN A 337 16.74 13.64 10.45
C ASN A 337 17.85 14.67 10.57
N SER A 338 18.78 14.72 9.63
CA SER A 338 19.96 15.60 9.70
C SER A 338 19.63 17.09 9.56
N ASN A 339 18.47 17.42 8.98
CA ASN A 339 18.03 18.81 8.76
C ASN A 339 16.80 19.20 9.59
N GLY A 340 16.35 18.34 10.51
CA GLY A 340 15.19 18.61 11.37
C GLY A 340 13.83 18.62 10.66
N MET A 341 13.77 18.15 9.40
CA MET A 341 12.52 18.12 8.63
C MET A 341 11.54 17.11 9.25
N GLU A 342 10.34 17.53 9.53
CA GLU A 342 9.27 16.63 9.98
C GLU A 342 8.86 15.68 8.86
N ALA A 343 8.56 14.45 9.24
CA ALA A 343 8.05 13.44 8.31
C ALA A 343 7.10 12.49 9.04
N PHE A 344 6.20 11.91 8.28
CA PHE A 344 5.33 10.83 8.71
C PHE A 344 5.39 9.69 7.69
N GLY A 345 5.03 8.48 8.08
CA GLY A 345 5.01 7.39 7.10
C GLY A 345 4.54 6.07 7.67
N LYS A 346 4.40 5.11 6.78
CA LYS A 346 3.98 3.76 7.09
C LYS A 346 4.69 2.75 6.20
N THR A 347 5.21 1.69 6.80
CA THR A 347 5.73 0.51 6.12
C THR A 347 4.60 -0.46 5.80
N GLY A 348 4.73 -1.19 4.71
CA GLY A 348 3.85 -2.28 4.32
C GLY A 348 4.63 -3.50 3.91
N THR A 349 4.08 -4.66 4.21
CA THR A 349 4.57 -5.96 3.76
C THR A 349 3.35 -6.80 3.43
N ALA A 350 3.25 -7.27 2.19
CA ALA A 350 2.22 -8.21 1.77
C ALA A 350 2.59 -9.65 2.18
N SER A 351 1.68 -10.60 1.93
CA SER A 351 1.90 -12.00 2.22
C SER A 351 3.17 -12.51 1.52
N ASP A 352 3.91 -13.36 2.23
CA ASP A 352 5.16 -13.99 1.76
C ASP A 352 6.28 -12.98 1.38
N GLU A 353 6.15 -11.73 1.86
CA GLU A 353 7.12 -10.63 1.62
C GLU A 353 7.33 -10.31 0.13
N LYS A 354 6.36 -10.65 -0.72
CA LYS A 354 6.41 -10.42 -2.17
C LYS A 354 6.30 -8.95 -2.54
N ASP A 355 5.60 -8.16 -1.72
CA ASP A 355 5.44 -6.73 -1.93
C ASP A 355 5.85 -5.99 -0.66
N LEU A 356 6.86 -5.16 -0.78
CA LEU A 356 7.32 -4.27 0.29
C LEU A 356 6.97 -2.83 -0.08
N TRP A 357 6.47 -2.10 0.91
CA TRP A 357 6.01 -0.74 0.74
C TRP A 357 6.55 0.21 1.79
N PHE A 358 6.78 1.41 1.36
CA PHE A 358 6.81 2.57 2.23
C PHE A 358 6.00 3.69 1.58
N VAL A 359 5.16 4.34 2.38
CA VAL A 359 4.47 5.56 1.97
C VAL A 359 4.53 6.57 3.10
N GLY A 360 4.81 7.82 2.76
CA GLY A 360 4.93 8.86 3.77
C GLY A 360 5.13 10.23 3.15
N GLY A 361 5.09 11.24 3.98
CA GLY A 361 5.22 12.61 3.54
C GLY A 361 6.08 13.48 4.46
N THR A 362 6.45 14.61 3.93
CA THR A 362 7.06 15.76 4.58
C THR A 362 6.06 16.92 4.52
N PRO A 363 6.36 18.11 5.04
CA PRO A 363 5.48 19.28 4.83
C PRO A 363 5.28 19.70 3.36
N TYR A 364 6.04 19.14 2.42
CA TYR A 364 6.04 19.56 1.02
C TYR A 364 5.54 18.48 0.05
N TYR A 365 5.77 17.21 0.36
CA TYR A 365 5.58 16.12 -0.58
C TYR A 365 5.07 14.86 0.12
N VAL A 366 4.33 14.06 -0.60
CA VAL A 366 4.00 12.67 -0.25
C VAL A 366 4.59 11.74 -1.29
N THR A 367 5.22 10.66 -0.84
CA THR A 367 5.91 9.69 -1.70
C THR A 367 5.48 8.28 -1.34
N ALA A 368 5.18 7.48 -2.35
CA ALA A 368 5.02 6.04 -2.21
C ALA A 368 6.14 5.30 -2.96
N VAL A 369 6.67 4.28 -2.32
CA VAL A 369 7.68 3.38 -2.87
C VAL A 369 7.18 1.96 -2.73
N TRP A 370 7.22 1.22 -3.82
CA TRP A 370 7.00 -0.22 -3.87
C TRP A 370 8.26 -0.93 -4.35
N TRP A 371 8.53 -2.09 -3.76
CA TRP A 371 9.61 -3.01 -4.13
C TRP A 371 9.10 -4.46 -4.01
N GLY A 372 9.35 -5.29 -5.08
CA GLY A 372 8.89 -6.67 -5.11
C GLY A 372 9.08 -7.41 -6.44
#